data_7a074ff442ce72ad34f92fcf0a50e7a4
#
_entry.id   7a074ff442ce72ad34f92fcf0a50e7a4
#
_cell.length_a   1.000
_cell.length_b   1.000
_cell.length_c   1.000
_cell.angle_alpha   90.00
_cell.angle_beta   90.00
_cell.angle_gamma   90.00
#
_symmetry.space_group_name_H-M   'P 1'
#
loop_
_entity.id
_entity.type
_entity.pdbx_description
1 polymer ?
#
loop_
_entity_poly.entity_id
_entity_poly.type
_entity_poly.pdbx_seq_one_letter_code
_entity_poly.pdbx_strand_id
1 'polypeptide(L)'
;MCNNTPCVIVEGSGRVADIIAQVANLSSSRITVSLIKNKLQNLFSESYDNFTEDQIIMWTKKIQDIVRMRSLLTILREEKVGDRGMDVAILQALLKASQNADNNGQENWDHQLKLAVSWNRPDIAQTQIFTEDWTWKPSDLYPSLTLSLIEDKPSFVRLFLERGVSLAEYLTRDTLTYLYNNTEPSSLIHSKLEREATVEGSKEIVLSTIELHHVSHVLQDLLGDLTEPLYRESKRKQRSMVQINIKSNGKVGAMKHREHQQLDHPVRDLLIWCIVQNRAEMADIFWNQTQDSVAGALACTKILKALSKEEEDSKEIEDMTALADLYEERAAGNINV
;
A
#
# COMPACT_ATOMS: atom_id res chain seq x y z
N MET A 1 5.64 10.38 26.17
CA MET A 1 4.22 10.15 26.50
C MET A 1 3.44 11.42 26.80
N CYS A 2 4.03 12.47 27.31
CA CYS A 2 3.30 13.75 27.56
C CYS A 2 2.65 14.39 26.32
N ASN A 3 3.06 14.01 25.11
CA ASN A 3 2.57 14.54 23.82
C ASN A 3 1.84 13.47 22.99
N ASN A 4 1.16 12.53 23.61
CA ASN A 4 0.53 11.38 22.94
C ASN A 4 1.47 10.54 22.07
N THR A 5 2.78 10.61 22.34
CA THR A 5 3.78 9.83 21.58
C THR A 5 3.77 8.38 22.07
N PRO A 6 3.59 7.39 21.16
CA PRO A 6 3.68 5.98 21.51
C PRO A 6 5.11 5.62 21.94
N CYS A 7 5.21 4.68 22.85
CA CYS A 7 6.49 4.21 23.38
C CYS A 7 6.55 2.69 23.31
N VAL A 8 7.65 2.18 22.75
CA VAL A 8 7.98 0.75 22.78
C VAL A 8 9.06 0.52 23.83
N ILE A 9 8.80 -0.40 24.76
CA ILE A 9 9.76 -0.81 25.78
C ILE A 9 10.18 -2.24 25.50
N VAL A 10 11.49 -2.45 25.41
CA VAL A 10 12.08 -3.78 25.23
C VAL A 10 12.38 -4.37 26.60
N GLU A 11 11.68 -5.45 26.98
CA GLU A 11 11.97 -6.22 28.20
C GLU A 11 13.30 -6.94 28.00
N GLY A 12 14.16 -6.94 28.98
CA GLY A 12 15.54 -7.49 28.90
C GLY A 12 16.59 -6.46 28.49
N SER A 13 16.19 -5.24 28.10
CA SER A 13 17.14 -4.16 27.78
C SER A 13 17.82 -3.55 29.00
N GLY A 14 17.42 -3.97 30.20
CA GLY A 14 17.97 -3.54 31.47
C GLY A 14 17.39 -2.23 32.01
N ARG A 15 17.86 -1.83 33.17
CA ARG A 15 17.52 -0.55 33.81
C ARG A 15 16.03 -0.40 34.13
N VAL A 16 15.53 0.84 34.06
CA VAL A 16 14.13 1.18 34.38
C VAL A 16 13.15 0.60 33.36
N ALA A 17 13.59 0.29 32.13
CA ALA A 17 12.76 -0.33 31.12
C ALA A 17 12.19 -1.67 31.59
N ASP A 18 13.02 -2.51 32.23
CA ASP A 18 12.60 -3.81 32.76
C ASP A 18 11.62 -3.67 33.93
N ILE A 19 11.82 -2.67 34.78
CA ILE A 19 10.86 -2.40 35.86
C ILE A 19 9.50 -2.04 35.26
N ILE A 20 9.45 -1.14 34.27
CA ILE A 20 8.20 -0.74 33.61
C ILE A 20 7.56 -1.96 32.92
N ALA A 21 8.34 -2.76 32.19
CA ALA A 21 7.84 -3.96 31.50
C ALA A 21 7.19 -4.96 32.48
N GLN A 22 7.83 -5.19 33.60
CA GLN A 22 7.35 -6.13 34.65
C GLN A 22 6.09 -5.65 35.38
N VAL A 23 5.90 -4.33 35.54
CA VAL A 23 4.73 -3.77 36.24
C VAL A 23 3.62 -3.26 35.31
N ALA A 24 3.85 -3.23 34.03
CA ALA A 24 2.91 -2.67 33.03
C ALA A 24 1.55 -3.39 33.02
N ASN A 25 1.49 -4.66 33.43
CA ASN A 25 0.24 -5.42 33.51
C ASN A 25 -0.52 -5.19 34.82
N LEU A 26 0.08 -4.50 35.78
CA LEU A 26 -0.57 -4.18 37.04
C LEU A 26 -1.42 -2.90 36.92
N SER A 27 -2.47 -2.81 37.73
CA SER A 27 -3.17 -1.53 37.91
C SER A 27 -2.25 -0.53 38.61
N SER A 28 -2.34 0.76 38.28
CA SER A 28 -1.47 1.79 38.86
C SER A 28 -1.58 1.84 40.40
N SER A 29 -2.73 1.45 40.97
CA SER A 29 -2.95 1.33 42.42
C SER A 29 -2.16 0.21 43.09
N ARG A 30 -1.77 -0.84 42.36
CA ARG A 30 -0.95 -1.95 42.84
C ARG A 30 0.55 -1.67 42.74
N ILE A 31 0.95 -0.61 42.07
CA ILE A 31 2.35 -0.20 41.95
C ILE A 31 2.70 0.63 43.18
N THR A 32 3.17 -0.03 44.25
CA THR A 32 3.54 0.59 45.53
C THR A 32 5.03 0.92 45.58
N VAL A 33 5.39 1.86 46.46
CA VAL A 33 6.79 2.23 46.71
C VAL A 33 7.61 0.99 47.12
N SER A 34 7.04 0.09 47.93
CA SER A 34 7.68 -1.15 48.38
C SER A 34 7.96 -2.09 47.20
N LEU A 35 7.02 -2.20 46.22
CA LEU A 35 7.21 -3.02 45.04
C LEU A 35 8.35 -2.48 44.18
N ILE A 36 8.37 -1.17 43.92
CA ILE A 36 9.42 -0.53 43.12
C ILE A 36 10.78 -0.63 43.83
N LYS A 37 10.81 -0.43 45.17
CA LYS A 37 12.00 -0.60 46.00
C LYS A 37 12.61 -1.99 45.81
N ASN A 38 11.81 -3.05 45.93
CA ASN A 38 12.26 -4.43 45.76
C ASN A 38 12.77 -4.69 44.31
N LYS A 39 12.11 -4.14 43.31
CA LYS A 39 12.54 -4.26 41.90
C LYS A 39 13.86 -3.54 41.65
N LEU A 40 14.01 -2.32 42.18
CA LEU A 40 15.27 -1.57 42.09
C LEU A 40 16.42 -2.31 42.81
N GLN A 41 16.18 -2.89 43.98
CA GLN A 41 17.17 -3.63 44.71
C GLN A 41 17.65 -4.88 43.94
N ASN A 42 16.72 -5.58 43.27
CA ASN A 42 17.05 -6.77 42.47
C ASN A 42 17.80 -6.43 41.17
N LEU A 43 17.45 -5.34 40.51
CA LEU A 43 18.04 -4.98 39.20
C LEU A 43 19.27 -4.09 39.32
N PHE A 44 19.45 -3.40 40.44
CA PHE A 44 20.54 -2.45 40.68
C PHE A 44 21.28 -2.73 42.00
N SER A 45 21.49 -4.00 42.31
CA SER A 45 22.08 -4.44 43.60
C SER A 45 23.34 -3.67 44.00
N GLU A 46 24.23 -3.35 43.05
CA GLU A 46 25.48 -2.64 43.27
C GLU A 46 25.30 -1.12 43.48
N SER A 47 24.26 -0.53 42.91
CA SER A 47 24.04 0.93 42.93
C SER A 47 22.87 1.32 43.84
N TYR A 48 22.19 0.36 44.44
CA TYR A 48 20.97 0.58 45.21
C TYR A 48 21.16 1.54 46.37
N ASP A 49 22.27 1.44 47.08
CA ASP A 49 22.59 2.25 48.28
C ASP A 49 22.76 3.76 47.94
N ASN A 50 22.90 4.10 46.68
CA ASN A 50 22.99 5.48 46.22
C ASN A 50 21.61 6.13 46.01
N PHE A 51 20.51 5.36 46.10
CA PHE A 51 19.16 5.89 45.87
C PHE A 51 18.53 6.39 47.15
N THR A 52 18.10 7.65 47.21
CA THR A 52 17.35 8.21 48.31
C THR A 52 15.88 7.79 48.28
N GLU A 53 15.23 7.76 49.46
CA GLU A 53 13.80 7.40 49.54
C GLU A 53 12.92 8.36 48.72
N ASP A 54 13.25 9.65 48.70
CA ASP A 54 12.53 10.63 47.89
C ASP A 54 12.64 10.36 46.38
N GLN A 55 13.78 9.92 45.91
CA GLN A 55 13.97 9.48 44.50
C GLN A 55 13.10 8.27 44.16
N ILE A 56 13.04 7.28 45.07
CA ILE A 56 12.23 6.07 44.84
C ILE A 56 10.75 6.43 44.82
N ILE A 57 10.29 7.31 45.68
CA ILE A 57 8.89 7.83 45.69
C ILE A 57 8.60 8.57 44.37
N MET A 58 9.49 9.44 43.94
CA MET A 58 9.36 10.17 42.68
C MET A 58 9.28 9.22 41.46
N TRP A 59 10.16 8.22 41.38
CA TRP A 59 10.14 7.22 40.30
C TRP A 59 8.91 6.35 40.35
N THR A 60 8.43 5.98 41.53
CA THR A 60 7.16 5.24 41.67
C THR A 60 6.00 6.00 41.06
N LYS A 61 5.89 7.32 41.34
CA LYS A 61 4.86 8.16 40.72
C LYS A 61 5.00 8.22 39.19
N LYS A 62 6.22 8.44 38.68
CA LYS A 62 6.48 8.46 37.24
C LYS A 62 6.10 7.12 36.55
N ILE A 63 6.44 5.99 37.17
CA ILE A 63 6.07 4.65 36.67
C ILE A 63 4.55 4.46 36.69
N GLN A 64 3.87 4.88 37.77
CA GLN A 64 2.42 4.85 37.83
C GLN A 64 1.78 5.68 36.72
N ASP A 65 2.31 6.86 36.44
CA ASP A 65 1.81 7.74 35.37
C ASP A 65 2.05 7.15 33.98
N ILE A 66 3.20 6.51 33.74
CA ILE A 66 3.49 5.77 32.51
C ILE A 66 2.49 4.62 32.32
N VAL A 67 2.26 3.83 33.36
CA VAL A 67 1.34 2.68 33.30
C VAL A 67 -0.13 3.11 33.14
N ARG A 68 -0.52 4.31 33.62
CA ARG A 68 -1.85 4.89 33.34
C ARG A 68 -2.05 5.15 31.85
N MET A 69 -1.00 5.54 31.12
CA MET A 69 -1.03 5.75 29.68
C MET A 69 -0.79 4.45 28.89
N ARG A 70 -1.36 3.35 29.35
CA ARG A 70 -1.15 1.99 28.81
C ARG A 70 -1.51 1.86 27.32
N SER A 71 -2.44 2.65 26.83
CA SER A 71 -2.82 2.71 25.43
C SER A 71 -1.68 3.17 24.51
N LEU A 72 -0.71 3.93 25.04
CA LEU A 72 0.48 4.39 24.32
C LEU A 72 1.72 3.52 24.58
N LEU A 73 1.59 2.48 25.43
CA LEU A 73 2.71 1.65 25.82
C LEU A 73 2.65 0.28 25.14
N THR A 74 3.70 -0.07 24.42
CA THR A 74 3.89 -1.41 23.85
C THR A 74 5.14 -2.05 24.46
N ILE A 75 5.00 -3.29 24.94
CA ILE A 75 6.12 -4.03 25.54
C ILE A 75 6.52 -5.14 24.59
N LEU A 76 7.77 -5.11 24.16
CA LEU A 76 8.40 -6.15 23.37
C LEU A 76 9.15 -7.09 24.32
N ARG A 77 8.80 -8.38 24.29
CA ARG A 77 9.45 -9.44 25.09
C ARG A 77 10.40 -10.25 24.22
N GLU A 78 11.54 -10.58 24.76
CA GLU A 78 12.63 -11.25 24.05
C GLU A 78 12.23 -12.61 23.46
N GLU A 79 11.30 -13.34 24.08
CA GLU A 79 10.75 -14.61 23.55
C GLU A 79 10.04 -14.50 22.19
N LYS A 80 9.71 -13.27 21.77
CA LYS A 80 9.04 -12.96 20.48
C LYS A 80 9.95 -12.25 19.50
N VAL A 81 11.22 -12.06 19.84
CA VAL A 81 12.21 -11.34 19.03
C VAL A 81 12.89 -12.30 18.05
N GLY A 82 12.17 -12.68 16.96
CA GLY A 82 12.85 -12.91 15.70
C GLY A 82 13.06 -11.55 15.00
N ASP A 83 13.85 -11.47 13.95
CA ASP A 83 14.16 -10.23 13.18
C ASP A 83 12.96 -9.34 12.84
N ARG A 84 11.74 -9.89 12.89
CA ARG A 84 10.47 -9.18 12.62
C ARG A 84 9.74 -8.69 13.89
N GLY A 85 10.24 -8.95 15.08
CA GLY A 85 9.53 -8.64 16.33
C GLY A 85 9.50 -7.14 16.64
N MET A 86 10.59 -6.43 16.36
CA MET A 86 10.70 -4.98 16.59
C MET A 86 9.77 -4.20 15.67
N ASP A 87 9.74 -4.52 14.38
CA ASP A 87 8.90 -3.87 13.37
C ASP A 87 7.42 -4.02 13.74
N VAL A 88 7.01 -5.23 14.14
CA VAL A 88 5.65 -5.49 14.62
C VAL A 88 5.31 -4.64 15.84
N ALA A 89 6.20 -4.57 16.82
CA ALA A 89 5.96 -3.81 18.04
C ALA A 89 5.86 -2.31 17.78
N ILE A 90 6.69 -1.78 16.88
CA ILE A 90 6.62 -0.36 16.47
C ILE A 90 5.31 -0.09 15.73
N LEU A 91 4.96 -0.91 14.74
CA LEU A 91 3.72 -0.75 14.00
C LEU A 91 2.49 -0.84 14.92
N GLN A 92 2.46 -1.81 15.84
CA GLN A 92 1.39 -1.91 16.84
C GLN A 92 1.32 -0.70 17.76
N ALA A 93 2.46 -0.13 18.15
CA ALA A 93 2.50 1.09 18.95
C ALA A 93 1.90 2.29 18.18
N LEU A 94 2.25 2.42 16.91
CA LEU A 94 1.71 3.46 16.02
C LEU A 94 0.21 3.29 15.81
N LEU A 95 -0.26 2.06 15.57
CA LEU A 95 -1.70 1.77 15.42
C LEU A 95 -2.49 2.11 16.69
N LYS A 96 -1.98 1.73 17.86
CA LYS A 96 -2.60 2.09 19.15
C LYS A 96 -2.65 3.60 19.39
N ALA A 97 -1.59 4.32 19.02
CA ALA A 97 -1.56 5.77 19.15
C ALA A 97 -2.59 6.45 18.25
N SER A 98 -2.76 5.96 17.02
CA SER A 98 -3.73 6.49 16.08
C SER A 98 -5.17 6.23 16.52
N GLN A 99 -5.46 5.14 17.25
CA GLN A 99 -6.78 4.86 17.83
C GLN A 99 -7.20 5.88 18.87
N ASN A 100 -6.25 6.52 19.57
CA ASN A 100 -6.51 7.48 20.62
C ASN A 100 -6.56 8.95 20.14
N ALA A 101 -6.18 9.21 18.88
CA ALA A 101 -5.96 10.57 18.42
C ALA A 101 -7.24 11.30 17.98
N ASP A 102 -8.29 10.60 17.54
CA ASP A 102 -9.47 11.24 16.97
C ASP A 102 -10.80 10.61 17.40
N ASN A 103 -11.78 11.50 17.70
CA ASN A 103 -13.18 11.13 17.99
C ASN A 103 -13.99 10.72 16.74
N ASN A 104 -13.37 10.71 15.56
CA ASN A 104 -13.99 10.32 14.28
C ASN A 104 -13.41 9.00 13.78
N GLY A 105 -14.03 7.88 14.17
CA GLY A 105 -13.53 6.52 13.89
C GLY A 105 -13.16 6.20 12.44
N GLN A 106 -13.70 6.90 11.44
CA GLN A 106 -13.51 6.57 10.03
C GLN A 106 -12.17 7.09 9.46
N GLU A 107 -11.74 8.30 9.82
CA GLU A 107 -10.45 8.86 9.35
C GLU A 107 -9.25 8.10 9.92
N ASN A 108 -9.42 7.53 11.08
CA ASN A 108 -8.38 6.78 11.77
C ASN A 108 -8.07 5.42 11.10
N TRP A 109 -9.09 4.70 10.62
CA TRP A 109 -8.92 3.41 9.95
C TRP A 109 -8.18 3.51 8.62
N ASP A 110 -8.47 4.53 7.81
CA ASP A 110 -7.78 4.77 6.55
C ASP A 110 -6.27 5.02 6.77
N HIS A 111 -5.93 5.82 7.78
CA HIS A 111 -4.54 6.07 8.14
C HIS A 111 -3.83 4.80 8.63
N GLN A 112 -4.48 4.00 9.48
CA GLN A 112 -3.95 2.74 9.97
C GLN A 112 -3.72 1.73 8.84
N LEU A 113 -4.66 1.64 7.91
CA LEU A 113 -4.56 0.74 6.77
C LEU A 113 -3.42 1.15 5.82
N LYS A 114 -3.29 2.45 5.52
CA LYS A 114 -2.16 2.98 4.74
C LYS A 114 -0.82 2.69 5.41
N LEU A 115 -0.74 2.84 6.73
CA LEU A 115 0.46 2.52 7.49
C LEU A 115 0.81 1.02 7.38
N ALA A 116 -0.18 0.14 7.52
CA ALA A 116 0.02 -1.30 7.36
C ALA A 116 0.49 -1.68 5.94
N VAL A 117 -0.06 -1.02 4.91
CA VAL A 117 0.37 -1.18 3.50
C VAL A 117 1.82 -0.76 3.32
N SER A 118 2.19 0.44 3.78
CA SER A 118 3.57 0.96 3.65
C SER A 118 4.60 0.07 4.36
N TRP A 119 4.20 -0.58 5.45
CA TRP A 119 5.05 -1.55 6.18
C TRP A 119 4.96 -2.97 5.60
N ASN A 120 4.14 -3.19 4.59
CA ASN A 120 3.88 -4.50 3.98
C ASN A 120 3.51 -5.58 4.99
N ARG A 121 2.56 -5.27 5.90
CA ARG A 121 2.12 -6.17 6.98
C ARG A 121 0.63 -6.51 6.86
N PRO A 122 0.27 -7.36 5.87
CA PRO A 122 -1.11 -7.82 5.69
C PRO A 122 -1.64 -8.62 6.89
N ASP A 123 -0.78 -9.35 7.59
CA ASP A 123 -1.10 -10.09 8.81
C ASP A 123 -1.63 -9.17 9.93
N ILE A 124 -1.03 -8.01 10.11
CA ILE A 124 -1.49 -7.01 11.09
C ILE A 124 -2.79 -6.36 10.61
N ALA A 125 -2.92 -6.06 9.32
CA ALA A 125 -4.16 -5.53 8.77
C ALA A 125 -5.32 -6.52 9.01
N GLN A 126 -5.13 -7.82 8.75
CA GLN A 126 -6.15 -8.84 8.98
C GLN A 126 -6.57 -8.98 10.44
N THR A 127 -5.61 -8.92 11.36
CA THR A 127 -5.87 -9.22 12.78
C THR A 127 -6.27 -8.02 13.63
N GLN A 128 -5.88 -6.81 13.24
CA GLN A 128 -6.05 -5.61 14.07
C GLN A 128 -6.89 -4.51 13.41
N ILE A 129 -6.96 -4.48 12.06
CA ILE A 129 -7.69 -3.45 11.33
C ILE A 129 -9.02 -4.00 10.81
N PHE A 130 -9.01 -5.17 10.19
CA PHE A 130 -10.21 -5.84 9.68
C PHE A 130 -10.90 -6.68 10.76
N THR A 131 -11.25 -6.04 11.88
CA THR A 131 -12.01 -6.68 12.97
C THR A 131 -13.52 -6.75 12.65
N GLU A 132 -14.27 -7.61 13.36
CA GLU A 132 -15.71 -7.77 13.18
C GLU A 132 -16.52 -6.52 13.63
N ASP A 133 -15.88 -5.62 14.37
CA ASP A 133 -16.51 -4.43 14.91
C ASP A 133 -16.85 -3.36 13.85
N TRP A 134 -16.30 -3.50 12.65
CA TRP A 134 -16.47 -2.54 11.57
C TRP A 134 -16.81 -3.20 10.23
N THR A 135 -17.89 -2.72 9.59
CA THR A 135 -18.29 -3.16 8.25
C THR A 135 -17.67 -2.26 7.19
N TRP A 136 -16.68 -2.79 6.49
CA TRP A 136 -16.00 -2.12 5.38
C TRP A 136 -16.87 -2.12 4.13
N LYS A 137 -17.04 -0.94 3.53
CA LYS A 137 -17.53 -0.89 2.15
C LYS A 137 -16.36 -1.09 1.20
N PRO A 138 -16.52 -1.82 0.08
CA PRO A 138 -15.44 -1.99 -0.90
C PRO A 138 -14.82 -0.68 -1.36
N SER A 139 -15.61 0.40 -1.48
CA SER A 139 -15.14 1.74 -1.84
C SER A 139 -14.18 2.37 -0.83
N ASP A 140 -14.28 2.00 0.44
CA ASP A 140 -13.41 2.55 1.50
C ASP A 140 -11.98 2.03 1.36
N LEU A 141 -11.79 0.91 0.65
CA LEU A 141 -10.50 0.26 0.41
C LEU A 141 -9.77 0.79 -0.84
N TYR A 142 -10.44 1.55 -1.72
CA TYR A 142 -9.87 2.04 -2.97
C TYR A 142 -8.58 2.86 -2.81
N PRO A 143 -8.47 3.80 -1.85
CA PRO A 143 -7.23 4.55 -1.66
C PRO A 143 -6.05 3.66 -1.27
N SER A 144 -6.29 2.68 -0.39
CA SER A 144 -5.27 1.73 0.07
C SER A 144 -4.92 0.69 -1.01
N LEU A 145 -5.89 0.29 -1.85
CA LEU A 145 -5.64 -0.54 -3.03
C LEU A 145 -4.75 0.20 -4.04
N THR A 146 -5.04 1.49 -4.31
CA THR A 146 -4.20 2.31 -5.19
C THR A 146 -2.78 2.41 -4.67
N LEU A 147 -2.59 2.65 -3.38
CA LEU A 147 -1.29 2.67 -2.74
C LEU A 147 -0.57 1.32 -2.88
N SER A 148 -1.28 0.21 -2.65
CA SER A 148 -0.72 -1.15 -2.76
C SER A 148 -0.30 -1.50 -4.19
N LEU A 149 -1.03 -1.01 -5.18
CA LEU A 149 -0.66 -1.16 -6.60
C LEU A 149 0.61 -0.37 -6.91
N ILE A 150 0.70 0.90 -6.50
CA ILE A 150 1.85 1.77 -6.77
C ILE A 150 3.11 1.23 -6.06
N GLU A 151 3.02 0.87 -4.79
CA GLU A 151 4.14 0.39 -3.98
C GLU A 151 4.49 -1.09 -4.20
N ASP A 152 3.85 -1.76 -5.15
CA ASP A 152 4.05 -3.18 -5.45
C ASP A 152 3.89 -4.09 -4.22
N LYS A 153 2.67 -4.08 -3.63
CA LYS A 153 2.29 -4.91 -2.46
C LYS A 153 1.26 -5.97 -2.85
N PRO A 154 1.65 -7.05 -3.55
CA PRO A 154 0.71 -8.06 -4.07
C PRO A 154 -0.13 -8.71 -2.97
N SER A 155 0.44 -8.94 -1.79
CA SER A 155 -0.29 -9.53 -0.65
C SER A 155 -1.47 -8.67 -0.19
N PHE A 156 -1.34 -7.34 -0.22
CA PHE A 156 -2.44 -6.44 0.09
C PHE A 156 -3.49 -6.39 -1.01
N VAL A 157 -3.06 -6.44 -2.27
CA VAL A 157 -4.01 -6.50 -3.41
C VAL A 157 -4.88 -7.76 -3.29
N ARG A 158 -4.28 -8.94 -3.01
CA ARG A 158 -5.04 -10.17 -2.75
C ARG A 158 -6.03 -9.99 -1.59
N LEU A 159 -5.57 -9.44 -0.48
CA LEU A 159 -6.39 -9.16 0.70
C LEU A 159 -7.62 -8.30 0.37
N PHE A 160 -7.44 -7.22 -0.41
CA PHE A 160 -8.56 -6.34 -0.78
C PHE A 160 -9.54 -7.02 -1.74
N LEU A 161 -9.06 -7.84 -2.65
CA LEU A 161 -9.92 -8.64 -3.53
C LEU A 161 -10.73 -9.69 -2.74
N GLU A 162 -10.11 -10.36 -1.78
CA GLU A 162 -10.79 -11.28 -0.84
C GLU A 162 -11.84 -10.56 0.01
N ARG A 163 -11.67 -9.27 0.29
CA ARG A 163 -12.63 -8.41 0.98
C ARG A 163 -13.74 -7.87 0.09
N GLY A 164 -13.81 -8.33 -1.16
CA GLY A 164 -14.91 -8.04 -2.08
C GLY A 164 -14.75 -6.76 -2.89
N VAL A 165 -13.53 -6.23 -3.02
CA VAL A 165 -13.29 -5.11 -3.94
C VAL A 165 -13.49 -5.58 -5.38
N SER A 166 -14.41 -4.92 -6.09
CA SER A 166 -14.65 -5.14 -7.51
C SER A 166 -13.71 -4.29 -8.36
N LEU A 167 -12.85 -4.94 -9.15
CA LEU A 167 -11.95 -4.23 -10.07
C LEU A 167 -12.71 -3.45 -11.15
N ALA A 168 -13.90 -3.93 -11.54
CA ALA A 168 -14.74 -3.24 -12.51
C ALA A 168 -15.31 -1.91 -11.98
N GLU A 169 -15.55 -1.82 -10.67
CA GLU A 169 -15.99 -0.59 -10.03
C GLU A 169 -14.83 0.32 -9.66
N TYR A 170 -13.70 -0.26 -9.28
CA TYR A 170 -12.50 0.46 -8.86
C TYR A 170 -11.78 1.12 -10.04
N LEU A 171 -11.54 0.36 -11.13
CA LEU A 171 -10.67 0.82 -12.22
C LEU A 171 -11.45 1.67 -13.21
N THR A 172 -11.30 2.97 -13.08
CA THR A 172 -11.77 3.96 -14.05
C THR A 172 -10.63 4.41 -14.96
N ARG A 173 -10.97 5.11 -16.07
CA ARG A 173 -9.96 5.73 -16.94
C ARG A 173 -9.04 6.68 -16.16
N ASP A 174 -9.61 7.47 -15.24
CA ASP A 174 -8.84 8.40 -14.40
C ASP A 174 -7.91 7.66 -13.43
N THR A 175 -8.39 6.57 -12.83
CA THR A 175 -7.57 5.72 -11.94
C THR A 175 -6.42 5.07 -12.70
N LEU A 176 -6.68 4.52 -13.89
CA LEU A 176 -5.64 3.92 -14.72
C LEU A 176 -4.61 4.97 -15.20
N THR A 177 -5.08 6.16 -15.60
CA THR A 177 -4.20 7.29 -15.92
C THR A 177 -3.31 7.67 -14.73
N TYR A 178 -3.90 7.73 -13.53
CA TYR A 178 -3.15 7.99 -12.31
C TYR A 178 -2.10 6.92 -12.04
N LEU A 179 -2.41 5.65 -12.24
CA LEU A 179 -1.45 4.55 -12.08
C LEU A 179 -0.27 4.67 -13.05
N TYR A 180 -0.50 5.02 -14.33
CA TYR A 180 0.58 5.23 -15.30
C TYR A 180 1.44 6.46 -14.99
N ASN A 181 0.86 7.52 -14.43
CA ASN A 181 1.62 8.71 -13.99
C ASN A 181 2.43 8.48 -12.71
N ASN A 182 2.17 7.39 -11.97
CA ASN A 182 2.91 7.00 -10.77
C ASN A 182 3.77 5.74 -11.00
N THR A 183 4.13 5.46 -12.24
CA THR A 183 5.17 4.47 -12.54
C THR A 183 6.54 4.98 -12.10
N GLU A 184 7.45 4.06 -11.81
CA GLU A 184 8.79 4.44 -11.36
C GLU A 184 9.51 5.29 -12.42
N PRO A 185 10.01 6.50 -12.07
CA PRO A 185 10.63 7.40 -13.03
C PRO A 185 11.87 6.83 -13.72
N SER A 186 12.58 5.90 -13.07
CA SER A 186 13.76 5.22 -13.62
C SER A 186 13.41 4.10 -14.62
N SER A 187 12.14 3.69 -14.70
CA SER A 187 11.73 2.57 -15.55
C SER A 187 11.72 2.93 -17.04
N LEU A 188 12.06 1.95 -17.87
CA LEU A 188 12.01 2.06 -19.34
C LEU A 188 10.61 2.49 -19.83
N ILE A 189 9.55 1.93 -19.23
CA ILE A 189 8.18 2.27 -19.64
C ILE A 189 7.84 3.73 -19.32
N HIS A 190 8.28 4.26 -18.19
CA HIS A 190 8.07 5.68 -17.85
C HIS A 190 8.73 6.60 -18.87
N SER A 191 9.99 6.32 -19.22
CA SER A 191 10.75 7.08 -20.22
C SER A 191 10.08 7.05 -21.61
N LYS A 192 9.52 5.89 -22.01
CA LYS A 192 8.76 5.76 -23.26
C LYS A 192 7.49 6.60 -23.26
N LEU A 193 6.74 6.56 -22.15
CA LEU A 193 5.49 7.32 -22.00
C LEU A 193 5.74 8.83 -21.94
N GLU A 194 6.78 9.29 -21.26
CA GLU A 194 7.17 10.70 -21.24
C GLU A 194 7.58 11.19 -22.64
N ARG A 195 8.37 10.38 -23.36
CA ARG A 195 8.77 10.71 -24.74
C ARG A 195 7.54 10.88 -25.63
N GLU A 196 6.58 9.97 -25.56
CA GLU A 196 5.35 10.05 -26.33
C GLU A 196 4.52 11.29 -25.96
N ALA A 197 4.37 11.57 -24.68
CA ALA A 197 3.65 12.74 -24.19
C ALA A 197 4.31 14.08 -24.60
N THR A 198 5.66 14.11 -24.75
CA THR A 198 6.39 15.32 -25.16
C THR A 198 6.33 15.57 -26.66
N VAL A 199 6.22 14.54 -27.50
CA VAL A 199 6.10 14.69 -28.97
C VAL A 199 4.82 15.42 -29.35
N GLU A 200 3.71 15.19 -28.63
CA GLU A 200 2.43 15.87 -28.89
C GLU A 200 2.38 17.30 -28.32
N GLY A 201 3.19 17.64 -27.32
CA GLY A 201 3.20 18.95 -26.65
C GLY A 201 4.09 19.98 -27.34
N SER A 202 3.50 20.94 -28.05
CA SER A 202 4.19 22.06 -28.65
C SER A 202 4.96 22.92 -27.63
N LYS A 203 6.24 23.09 -27.83
CA LYS A 203 7.13 24.24 -27.49
C LYS A 203 7.14 24.89 -26.09
N GLU A 204 6.27 24.58 -25.17
CA GLU A 204 6.38 24.99 -23.77
C GLU A 204 6.60 23.78 -22.90
N ILE A 205 7.62 23.87 -22.02
CA ILE A 205 7.92 22.86 -20.98
C ILE A 205 6.79 22.91 -19.94
N VAL A 206 5.63 22.42 -20.30
CA VAL A 206 4.56 22.05 -19.37
C VAL A 206 4.82 20.59 -19.03
N LEU A 207 4.93 20.26 -17.73
CA LEU A 207 4.97 18.90 -17.24
C LEU A 207 3.89 18.09 -17.97
N SER A 208 4.31 17.30 -18.95
CA SER A 208 3.40 16.55 -19.81
C SER A 208 2.78 15.42 -19.00
N THR A 209 1.50 15.57 -18.68
CA THR A 209 0.74 14.52 -18.00
C THR A 209 0.53 13.37 -18.98
N ILE A 210 0.92 12.16 -18.62
CA ILE A 210 0.68 10.95 -19.38
C ILE A 210 -0.83 10.72 -19.46
N GLU A 211 -1.39 10.65 -20.67
CA GLU A 211 -2.79 10.30 -20.92
C GLU A 211 -2.88 8.87 -21.51
N LEU A 212 -4.06 8.24 -21.44
CA LEU A 212 -4.23 6.85 -21.90
C LEU A 212 -4.00 6.65 -23.39
N HIS A 213 -4.15 7.70 -24.23
CA HIS A 213 -3.82 7.57 -25.64
C HIS A 213 -2.30 7.45 -25.88
N HIS A 214 -1.45 8.12 -25.09
CA HIS A 214 0.00 7.91 -25.11
C HIS A 214 0.35 6.46 -24.73
N VAL A 215 -0.32 5.93 -23.71
CA VAL A 215 -0.18 4.49 -23.32
C VAL A 215 -0.59 3.59 -24.49
N SER A 216 -1.68 3.93 -25.18
CA SER A 216 -2.15 3.15 -26.33
C SER A 216 -1.14 3.13 -27.47
N HIS A 217 -0.47 4.25 -27.78
CA HIS A 217 0.55 4.34 -28.81
C HIS A 217 1.79 3.49 -28.43
N VAL A 218 2.29 3.65 -27.19
CA VAL A 218 3.43 2.83 -26.72
C VAL A 218 3.11 1.34 -26.76
N LEU A 219 1.89 0.94 -26.36
CA LEU A 219 1.48 -0.47 -26.44
C LEU A 219 1.33 -0.96 -27.89
N GLN A 220 0.90 -0.11 -28.82
CA GLN A 220 0.90 -0.47 -30.26
C GLN A 220 2.31 -0.68 -30.80
N ASP A 221 3.27 0.15 -30.43
CA ASP A 221 4.67 -0.04 -30.83
C ASP A 221 5.22 -1.36 -30.30
N LEU A 222 4.92 -1.74 -29.04
CA LEU A 222 5.35 -2.98 -28.42
C LEU A 222 4.64 -4.22 -29.02
N LEU A 223 3.34 -4.11 -29.32
CA LEU A 223 2.53 -5.21 -29.84
C LEU A 223 2.56 -5.31 -31.37
N GLY A 224 2.96 -4.23 -32.06
CA GLY A 224 3.02 -4.10 -33.52
C GLY A 224 1.73 -3.54 -34.12
N ASP A 225 1.86 -3.01 -35.34
CA ASP A 225 0.86 -2.19 -36.05
C ASP A 225 -0.49 -2.88 -36.34
N LEU A 226 -0.57 -4.19 -36.18
CA LEU A 226 -1.80 -4.96 -36.43
C LEU A 226 -2.79 -4.93 -35.25
N THR A 227 -2.41 -4.32 -34.12
CA THR A 227 -3.27 -4.21 -32.95
C THR A 227 -4.08 -2.90 -32.98
N GLU A 228 -5.39 -3.01 -32.70
CA GLU A 228 -6.20 -1.81 -32.53
C GLU A 228 -5.79 -1.04 -31.27
N PRO A 229 -5.87 0.32 -31.27
CA PRO A 229 -5.63 1.13 -30.09
C PRO A 229 -6.49 0.68 -28.92
N LEU A 230 -5.86 0.33 -27.78
CA LEU A 230 -6.57 -0.15 -26.58
C LEU A 230 -7.42 0.95 -25.94
N TYR A 231 -6.90 2.18 -25.94
CA TYR A 231 -7.59 3.32 -25.32
C TYR A 231 -7.86 4.39 -26.36
N ARG A 232 -9.05 4.34 -26.98
CA ARG A 232 -9.47 5.35 -27.97
C ARG A 232 -9.76 6.68 -27.28
N GLU A 233 -9.38 7.78 -27.90
CA GLU A 233 -9.75 9.12 -27.42
C GLU A 233 -11.27 9.25 -27.31
N SER A 234 -11.72 9.73 -26.15
CA SER A 234 -13.11 10.17 -26.02
C SER A 234 -13.29 11.42 -26.89
N LYS A 235 -14.07 11.33 -27.96
CA LYS A 235 -14.34 12.41 -28.97
C LYS A 235 -14.88 13.73 -28.38
N ARG A 236 -14.68 14.02 -27.10
CA ARG A 236 -15.22 15.20 -26.41
C ARG A 236 -14.31 16.42 -26.40
N LYS A 237 -12.97 16.29 -26.62
CA LYS A 237 -12.09 17.50 -26.68
C LYS A 237 -12.39 18.37 -27.94
N GLN A 238 -12.97 17.82 -29.01
CA GLN A 238 -13.28 18.58 -30.21
C GLN A 238 -14.62 19.35 -30.22
N ARG A 239 -15.51 19.13 -29.22
CA ARG A 239 -16.82 19.80 -29.14
C ARG A 239 -16.96 20.85 -28.04
N SER A 240 -15.98 21.10 -27.21
CA SER A 240 -16.08 22.07 -26.10
C SER A 240 -15.78 23.51 -26.49
N MET A 241 -15.54 23.81 -27.79
CA MET A 241 -15.40 25.18 -28.26
C MET A 241 -16.70 25.80 -28.84
N VAL A 242 -17.78 25.06 -28.87
CA VAL A 242 -19.07 25.63 -29.37
C VAL A 242 -20.21 25.19 -28.45
N GLN A 243 -20.80 26.21 -27.84
CA GLN A 243 -22.10 26.26 -27.14
C GLN A 243 -22.13 26.10 -25.63
N ILE A 244 -22.11 27.27 -25.07
CA ILE A 244 -22.78 27.75 -23.85
C ILE A 244 -24.30 27.54 -23.95
N ASN A 245 -24.88 27.17 -22.78
CA ASN A 245 -26.31 27.14 -22.46
C ASN A 245 -27.18 26.00 -23.01
N ILE A 246 -27.41 25.02 -22.10
CA ILE A 246 -28.76 24.58 -21.73
C ILE A 246 -28.72 24.01 -20.31
N LYS A 247 -29.48 24.63 -19.40
CA LYS A 247 -29.80 24.11 -18.07
C LYS A 247 -30.59 22.82 -18.22
N SER A 248 -30.05 21.68 -17.77
CA SER A 248 -30.86 20.48 -17.60
C SER A 248 -30.39 19.70 -16.34
N ASN A 249 -31.34 19.32 -15.56
CA ASN A 249 -31.34 18.65 -14.28
C ASN A 249 -30.17 17.69 -14.04
N GLY A 250 -29.45 17.93 -12.92
CA GLY A 250 -28.17 17.31 -12.53
C GLY A 250 -28.09 15.78 -12.33
N LYS A 251 -29.17 15.01 -12.51
CA LYS A 251 -29.13 13.54 -12.38
C LYS A 251 -28.76 12.80 -13.67
N VAL A 252 -29.13 13.31 -14.83
CA VAL A 252 -28.84 12.65 -16.13
C VAL A 252 -27.38 12.88 -16.57
N GLY A 253 -26.79 14.01 -16.19
CA GLY A 253 -25.40 14.32 -16.49
C GLY A 253 -24.40 13.45 -15.70
N ALA A 254 -24.68 13.15 -14.44
CA ALA A 254 -23.82 12.33 -13.58
C ALA A 254 -23.79 10.85 -14.01
N MET A 255 -24.91 10.31 -14.48
CA MET A 255 -24.99 8.93 -14.95
C MET A 255 -24.23 8.73 -16.28
N LYS A 256 -24.37 9.64 -17.25
CA LYS A 256 -23.63 9.62 -18.52
C LYS A 256 -22.12 9.86 -18.34
N HIS A 257 -21.70 10.59 -17.32
CA HIS A 257 -20.29 10.82 -17.03
C HIS A 257 -19.64 9.57 -16.43
N ARG A 258 -20.37 8.78 -15.62
CA ARG A 258 -19.91 7.50 -15.07
C ARG A 258 -19.74 6.43 -16.15
N GLU A 259 -20.69 6.28 -17.07
CA GLU A 259 -20.62 5.31 -18.19
C GLU A 259 -19.40 5.55 -19.11
N HIS A 260 -18.92 6.79 -19.24
CA HIS A 260 -17.77 7.13 -20.10
C HIS A 260 -16.41 6.98 -19.40
N GLN A 261 -16.38 6.79 -18.09
CA GLN A 261 -15.15 6.57 -17.32
C GLN A 261 -14.84 5.09 -17.09
N GLN A 262 -15.79 4.20 -17.28
CA GLN A 262 -15.62 2.78 -17.05
C GLN A 262 -14.78 2.16 -18.16
N LEU A 263 -13.90 1.23 -17.81
CA LEU A 263 -13.09 0.45 -18.73
C LEU A 263 -13.80 -0.86 -19.08
N ASP A 264 -13.71 -1.28 -20.33
CA ASP A 264 -14.36 -2.50 -20.80
C ASP A 264 -13.73 -3.78 -20.23
N HIS A 265 -12.41 -3.73 -19.97
CA HIS A 265 -11.62 -4.88 -19.53
C HIS A 265 -10.66 -4.54 -18.38
N PRO A 266 -11.15 -4.21 -17.18
CA PRO A 266 -10.33 -3.70 -16.07
C PRO A 266 -9.24 -4.66 -15.61
N VAL A 267 -9.51 -5.97 -15.61
CA VAL A 267 -8.53 -6.99 -15.22
C VAL A 267 -7.38 -7.05 -16.23
N ARG A 268 -7.69 -7.06 -17.54
CA ARG A 268 -6.69 -7.01 -18.62
C ARG A 268 -5.84 -5.74 -18.52
N ASP A 269 -6.46 -4.61 -18.28
CA ASP A 269 -5.78 -3.32 -18.25
C ASP A 269 -4.82 -3.22 -17.06
N LEU A 270 -5.16 -3.79 -15.89
CA LEU A 270 -4.25 -3.94 -14.77
C LEU A 270 -3.15 -4.98 -15.02
N LEU A 271 -3.46 -6.09 -15.67
CA LEU A 271 -2.45 -7.07 -16.07
C LEU A 271 -1.38 -6.41 -16.96
N ILE A 272 -1.80 -5.69 -18.01
CA ILE A 272 -0.88 -4.98 -18.91
C ILE A 272 -0.06 -3.96 -18.11
N TRP A 273 -0.68 -3.20 -17.21
CA TRP A 273 0.01 -2.22 -16.36
C TRP A 273 1.09 -2.87 -15.48
N CYS A 274 0.85 -4.07 -14.97
CA CYS A 274 1.86 -4.84 -14.21
C CYS A 274 2.98 -5.36 -15.12
N ILE A 275 2.63 -5.90 -16.29
CA ILE A 275 3.57 -6.50 -17.24
C ILE A 275 4.57 -5.46 -17.76
N VAL A 276 4.12 -4.26 -18.10
CA VAL A 276 5.03 -3.19 -18.60
C VAL A 276 6.01 -2.68 -17.53
N GLN A 277 5.74 -2.99 -16.26
CA GLN A 277 6.59 -2.66 -15.13
C GLN A 277 7.36 -3.87 -14.57
N ASN A 278 7.32 -5.01 -15.26
CA ASN A 278 8.00 -6.24 -14.83
C ASN A 278 7.61 -6.76 -13.43
N ARG A 279 6.34 -6.55 -13.00
CA ARG A 279 5.82 -6.92 -11.67
C ARG A 279 5.16 -8.29 -11.69
N ALA A 280 5.96 -9.36 -11.65
CA ALA A 280 5.52 -10.74 -11.84
C ALA A 280 4.42 -11.18 -10.85
N GLU A 281 4.65 -11.00 -9.53
CA GLU A 281 3.69 -11.44 -8.50
C GLU A 281 2.35 -10.69 -8.58
N MET A 282 2.39 -9.41 -8.92
CA MET A 282 1.20 -8.59 -9.11
C MET A 282 0.45 -9.02 -10.38
N ALA A 283 1.18 -9.29 -11.46
CA ALA A 283 0.61 -9.75 -12.72
C ALA A 283 -0.11 -11.09 -12.55
N ASP A 284 0.41 -12.00 -11.73
CA ASP A 284 -0.23 -13.29 -11.43
C ASP A 284 -1.61 -13.14 -10.79
N ILE A 285 -1.80 -12.15 -9.93
CA ILE A 285 -3.09 -11.89 -9.30
C ILE A 285 -4.16 -11.59 -10.36
N PHE A 286 -3.82 -10.73 -11.32
CA PHE A 286 -4.75 -10.35 -12.38
C PHE A 286 -4.86 -11.41 -13.46
N TRP A 287 -3.78 -12.12 -13.75
CA TRP A 287 -3.79 -13.28 -14.65
C TRP A 287 -4.83 -14.32 -14.24
N ASN A 288 -4.86 -14.70 -12.98
CA ASN A 288 -5.80 -15.69 -12.46
C ASN A 288 -7.28 -15.25 -12.53
N GLN A 289 -7.56 -13.99 -12.84
CA GLN A 289 -8.91 -13.47 -13.03
C GLN A 289 -9.26 -13.21 -14.49
N THR A 290 -8.32 -13.45 -15.44
CA THR A 290 -8.58 -13.24 -16.86
C THR A 290 -9.42 -14.37 -17.44
N GLN A 291 -10.41 -14.01 -18.29
CA GLN A 291 -11.24 -15.02 -19.00
C GLN A 291 -10.59 -15.49 -20.30
N ASP A 292 -9.81 -14.63 -20.97
CA ASP A 292 -9.16 -14.88 -22.26
C ASP A 292 -7.65 -15.10 -22.06
N SER A 293 -7.32 -16.24 -21.47
CA SER A 293 -5.96 -16.51 -20.99
C SER A 293 -4.91 -16.61 -22.12
N VAL A 294 -5.22 -17.25 -23.25
CA VAL A 294 -4.22 -17.48 -24.33
C VAL A 294 -3.83 -16.17 -25.02
N ALA A 295 -4.79 -15.36 -25.44
CA ALA A 295 -4.52 -14.08 -26.10
C ALA A 295 -3.80 -13.11 -25.14
N GLY A 296 -4.20 -13.10 -23.86
CA GLY A 296 -3.53 -12.34 -22.81
C GLY A 296 -2.09 -12.75 -22.62
N ALA A 297 -1.80 -14.06 -22.56
CA ALA A 297 -0.45 -14.59 -22.41
C ALA A 297 0.45 -14.22 -23.59
N LEU A 298 -0.05 -14.37 -24.81
CA LEU A 298 0.70 -13.99 -26.01
C LEU A 298 1.02 -12.48 -26.04
N ALA A 299 0.08 -11.64 -25.64
CA ALA A 299 0.30 -10.20 -25.53
C ALA A 299 1.37 -9.88 -24.46
N CYS A 300 1.28 -10.49 -23.26
CA CYS A 300 2.28 -10.34 -22.20
C CYS A 300 3.67 -10.76 -22.66
N THR A 301 3.79 -11.94 -23.28
CA THR A 301 5.05 -12.44 -23.86
C THR A 301 5.63 -11.44 -24.86
N LYS A 302 4.81 -10.93 -25.78
CA LYS A 302 5.27 -10.00 -26.82
C LYS A 302 5.73 -8.68 -26.25
N ILE A 303 5.00 -8.11 -25.28
CA ILE A 303 5.38 -6.87 -24.60
C ILE A 303 6.73 -7.06 -23.88
N LEU A 304 6.88 -8.12 -23.09
CA LEU A 304 8.11 -8.38 -22.34
C LEU A 304 9.31 -8.60 -23.26
N LYS A 305 9.16 -9.40 -24.34
CA LYS A 305 10.22 -9.61 -25.34
C LYS A 305 10.55 -8.33 -26.13
N ALA A 306 9.64 -7.40 -26.26
CA ALA A 306 9.91 -6.11 -26.88
C ALA A 306 10.66 -5.17 -25.91
N LEU A 307 10.23 -5.09 -24.66
CA LEU A 307 10.88 -4.28 -23.62
C LEU A 307 12.30 -4.79 -23.31
N SER A 308 12.50 -6.10 -23.17
CA SER A 308 13.83 -6.69 -22.87
C SER A 308 14.90 -6.42 -23.92
N LYS A 309 14.53 -6.08 -25.16
CA LYS A 309 15.46 -5.70 -26.23
C LYS A 309 15.96 -4.26 -26.13
N GLU A 310 15.21 -3.41 -25.43
CA GLU A 310 15.50 -1.99 -25.28
C GLU A 310 16.00 -1.65 -23.88
N GLU A 311 15.89 -2.59 -22.93
CA GLU A 311 16.39 -2.45 -21.56
C GLU A 311 17.92 -2.56 -21.53
N GLU A 312 18.55 -1.75 -20.65
CA GLU A 312 20.00 -1.72 -20.49
C GLU A 312 20.48 -2.48 -19.25
N ASP A 313 19.62 -2.62 -18.23
CA ASP A 313 19.95 -3.35 -17.01
C ASP A 313 19.86 -4.87 -17.24
N SER A 314 21.00 -5.53 -17.07
CA SER A 314 21.12 -6.98 -17.32
C SER A 314 20.19 -7.82 -16.43
N LYS A 315 19.91 -7.35 -15.19
CA LYS A 315 19.03 -8.04 -14.26
C LYS A 315 17.57 -7.90 -14.70
N GLU A 316 17.16 -6.69 -15.09
CA GLU A 316 15.81 -6.43 -15.61
C GLU A 316 15.56 -7.22 -16.91
N ILE A 317 16.56 -7.33 -17.79
CA ILE A 317 16.49 -8.15 -19.00
C ILE A 317 16.26 -9.63 -18.65
N GLU A 318 17.00 -10.17 -17.68
CA GLU A 318 16.85 -11.56 -17.23
C GLU A 318 15.45 -11.79 -16.63
N ASP A 319 15.00 -10.91 -15.74
CA ASP A 319 13.69 -11.00 -15.09
C ASP A 319 12.54 -10.88 -16.14
N MET A 320 12.61 -9.94 -17.08
CA MET A 320 11.64 -9.81 -18.19
C MET A 320 11.64 -11.04 -19.11
N THR A 321 12.81 -11.61 -19.39
CA THR A 321 12.92 -12.79 -20.25
C THR A 321 12.31 -14.01 -19.57
N ALA A 322 12.63 -14.23 -18.29
CA ALA A 322 12.06 -15.33 -17.52
C ALA A 322 10.52 -15.21 -17.41
N LEU A 323 10.02 -13.98 -17.20
CA LEU A 323 8.59 -13.73 -17.15
C LEU A 323 7.93 -13.93 -18.53
N ALA A 324 8.61 -13.57 -19.63
CA ALA A 324 8.10 -13.80 -20.98
C ALA A 324 7.99 -15.29 -21.29
N ASP A 325 8.98 -16.08 -20.91
CA ASP A 325 8.99 -17.54 -21.09
C ASP A 325 7.86 -18.20 -20.29
N LEU A 326 7.62 -17.75 -19.06
CA LEU A 326 6.50 -18.21 -18.24
C LEU A 326 5.14 -17.96 -18.94
N TYR A 327 4.94 -16.77 -19.52
CA TYR A 327 3.68 -16.46 -20.23
C TYR A 327 3.58 -17.23 -21.57
N GLU A 328 4.70 -17.52 -22.24
CA GLU A 328 4.72 -18.38 -23.43
C GLU A 328 4.29 -19.83 -23.09
N GLU A 329 4.79 -20.38 -21.98
CA GLU A 329 4.36 -21.69 -21.47
C GLU A 329 2.87 -21.71 -21.09
N ARG A 330 2.37 -20.64 -20.47
CA ARG A 330 0.93 -20.46 -20.18
C ARG A 330 0.09 -20.42 -21.45
N ALA A 331 0.56 -19.72 -22.51
CA ALA A 331 -0.12 -19.68 -23.79
C ALA A 331 -0.17 -21.05 -24.47
N ALA A 332 0.89 -21.85 -24.32
CA ALA A 332 0.94 -23.22 -24.85
C ALA A 332 0.07 -24.22 -24.07
N GLY A 333 -0.55 -23.82 -22.97
CA GLY A 333 -1.38 -24.68 -22.12
C GLY A 333 -0.62 -25.69 -21.28
N ASN A 334 0.69 -25.53 -21.14
CA ASN A 334 1.56 -26.45 -20.40
C ASN A 334 1.57 -26.22 -18.88
N ILE A 335 0.98 -25.11 -18.40
CA ILE A 335 0.85 -24.82 -16.99
C ILE A 335 -0.65 -24.78 -16.66
N ASN A 336 -1.16 -25.86 -16.04
CA ASN A 336 -2.42 -25.85 -15.34
C ASN A 336 -2.27 -24.96 -14.08
N VAL A 337 -3.08 -23.94 -13.96
CA VAL A 337 -3.20 -23.10 -12.75
C VAL A 337 -3.87 -23.87 -11.64
#